data_b20e3ba514ec8343bf970773f3bc8fd1
#
_entry.id   b20e3ba514ec8343bf970773f3bc8fd1
#
_cell.length_a   1.000
_cell.length_b   1.000
_cell.length_c   1.000
_cell.angle_alpha   90.00
_cell.angle_beta   90.00
_cell.angle_gamma   90.00
#
_symmetry.space_group_name_H-M   'P 1'
#
loop_
_entity.id
_entity.type
_entity.pdbx_description
1 polymer ?
#
loop_
_entity_poly.entity_id
_entity_poly.type
_entity_poly.pdbx_seq_one_letter_code
_entity_poly.pdbx_strand_id
1 'polypeptide(L)'
;MSRGPRPFQTLRDAIPIARMRGTVQMAERGPEALFDFMIAQTKPVAVVSVKYTEYIRALLADIARDFDDEIRRLRSITQDAALSCELWLRSRYGTWRFFRVMPDALIEIGRDGQPLAGKG
;
A
#
# COMPACT_ATOMS: atom_id res chain seq x y z
N MET A 1 11.84 23.96 -5.72
CA MET A 1 12.50 23.03 -5.57
C MET A 1 11.90 21.88 -5.11
N SER A 2 12.17 20.78 -5.52
CA SER A 2 11.56 19.63 -5.09
C SER A 2 12.08 19.14 -3.85
N ARG A 3 11.32 18.50 -3.05
CA ARG A 3 11.77 18.03 -1.89
C ARG A 3 11.64 16.63 -1.83
N GLY A 4 11.64 15.83 -2.64
CA GLY A 4 11.54 14.39 -2.62
C GLY A 4 10.73 13.99 -3.80
N PRO A 5 10.41 12.71 -3.99
CA PRO A 5 9.65 12.26 -5.13
C PRO A 5 8.27 12.87 -5.14
N ARG A 6 7.80 13.21 -6.31
CA ARG A 6 6.44 13.64 -6.44
C ARG A 6 5.53 12.45 -6.24
N PRO A 7 4.26 12.67 -5.92
CA PRO A 7 3.35 11.55 -5.71
C PRO A 7 3.32 10.55 -6.85
N PHE A 8 3.32 11.05 -8.11
CA PHE A 8 3.27 10.10 -9.21
C PHE A 8 4.61 9.41 -9.44
N GLN A 9 5.70 9.98 -8.93
CA GLN A 9 7.00 9.30 -9.02
C GLN A 9 7.00 8.07 -8.13
N THR A 10 6.50 8.21 -6.90
CA THR A 10 6.40 7.07 -6.00
C THR A 10 5.48 6.01 -6.57
N LEU A 11 4.36 6.42 -7.15
CA LEU A 11 3.44 5.49 -7.78
C LEU A 11 4.11 4.77 -8.93
N ARG A 12 4.85 5.50 -9.77
CA ARG A 12 5.54 4.87 -10.89
C ARG A 12 6.54 3.82 -10.41
N ASP A 13 7.22 4.11 -9.30
CA ASP A 13 8.22 3.18 -8.77
C ASP A 13 7.56 1.94 -8.17
N ALA A 14 6.28 2.04 -7.79
CA ALA A 14 5.55 0.90 -7.24
C ALA A 14 5.12 -0.08 -8.31
N ILE A 15 4.92 0.38 -9.54
CA ILE A 15 4.35 -0.46 -10.60
C ILE A 15 5.20 -1.70 -10.90
N PRO A 16 6.54 -1.60 -11.03
CA PRO A 16 7.32 -2.81 -11.28
C PRO A 16 7.18 -3.84 -10.17
N ILE A 17 7.07 -3.36 -8.92
CA ILE A 17 6.88 -4.28 -7.79
C ILE A 17 5.53 -4.98 -7.94
N ALA A 18 4.50 -4.21 -8.25
CA ALA A 18 3.15 -4.77 -8.41
C ALA A 18 3.10 -5.78 -9.56
N ARG A 19 3.80 -5.49 -10.64
CA ARG A 19 3.77 -6.37 -11.81
C ARG A 19 4.41 -7.73 -11.55
N MET A 20 5.25 -7.81 -10.53
CA MET A 20 5.78 -9.11 -10.14
C MET A 20 4.69 -10.02 -9.58
N ARG A 21 3.58 -9.44 -9.14
CA ARG A 21 2.50 -10.22 -8.54
C ARG A 21 1.37 -10.50 -9.52
N GLY A 22 1.12 -9.61 -10.47
CA GLY A 22 0.01 -9.81 -11.39
C GLY A 22 -0.19 -8.62 -12.30
N THR A 23 -1.34 -8.55 -12.93
CA THR A 23 -1.67 -7.49 -13.86
C THR A 23 -2.11 -6.25 -13.10
N VAL A 24 -1.51 -5.12 -13.42
CA VAL A 24 -1.82 -3.87 -12.73
C VAL A 24 -2.87 -3.09 -13.51
N GLN A 25 -3.89 -2.64 -12.79
CA GLN A 25 -4.92 -1.77 -13.36
C GLN A 25 -4.98 -0.51 -12.54
N MET A 26 -4.76 0.63 -13.20
CA MET A 26 -4.76 1.91 -12.50
C MET A 26 -6.20 2.31 -12.17
N ALA A 27 -6.38 2.87 -10.98
CA ALA A 27 -7.67 3.40 -10.60
C ALA A 27 -7.86 4.77 -11.22
N GLU A 28 -9.11 5.18 -11.33
CA GLU A 28 -9.37 6.52 -11.77
C GLU A 28 -8.92 7.49 -10.72
N ARG A 29 -8.31 8.60 -11.18
CA ARG A 29 -7.83 9.57 -10.24
C ARG A 29 -8.92 10.54 -9.89
N GLY A 30 -8.81 11.15 -8.75
CA GLY A 30 -9.77 12.14 -8.32
C GLY A 30 -9.82 12.19 -6.81
N PRO A 31 -10.50 13.20 -6.26
CA PRO A 31 -10.55 13.36 -4.82
C PRO A 31 -11.28 12.23 -4.10
N GLU A 32 -12.08 11.46 -4.83
CA GLU A 32 -12.81 10.38 -4.21
C GLU A 32 -12.15 9.03 -4.40
N ALA A 33 -10.96 8.99 -4.98
CA ALA A 33 -10.29 7.74 -5.21
C ALA A 33 -9.95 7.07 -3.88
N LEU A 34 -10.25 5.79 -3.78
CA LEU A 34 -9.99 5.03 -2.55
C LEU A 34 -8.65 4.32 -2.60
N PHE A 35 -8.08 4.16 -3.77
CA PHE A 35 -6.79 3.50 -3.92
C PHE A 35 -6.15 3.95 -5.22
N ASP A 36 -4.89 3.59 -5.43
CA ASP A 36 -4.14 4.03 -6.61
C ASP A 36 -4.18 3.02 -7.75
N PHE A 37 -4.11 1.74 -7.45
CA PHE A 37 -4.20 0.70 -8.49
C PHE A 37 -4.60 -0.62 -7.86
N MET A 38 -4.96 -1.57 -8.71
CA MET A 38 -5.19 -2.91 -8.22
C MET A 38 -4.31 -3.89 -8.98
N ILE A 39 -4.04 -5.01 -8.34
CA ILE A 39 -3.30 -6.11 -8.94
C ILE A 39 -4.29 -7.22 -9.16
N ALA A 40 -4.67 -7.41 -10.42
CA ALA A 40 -5.63 -8.42 -10.81
C ALA A 40 -4.94 -9.74 -11.05
N GLN A 41 -5.73 -10.79 -11.18
CA GLN A 41 -5.21 -12.11 -11.48
C GLN A 41 -4.35 -12.68 -10.37
N THR A 42 -4.52 -12.17 -9.16
CA THR A 42 -3.93 -12.76 -7.98
C THR A 42 -5.06 -13.19 -7.09
N LYS A 43 -4.76 -13.99 -6.08
CA LYS A 43 -5.74 -14.40 -5.10
C LYS A 43 -5.14 -14.23 -3.74
N PRO A 44 -5.60 -13.21 -3.03
CA PRO A 44 -6.70 -12.29 -3.37
C PRO A 44 -6.25 -11.19 -4.32
N VAL A 45 -7.21 -10.54 -4.94
CA VAL A 45 -6.96 -9.34 -5.72
C VAL A 45 -6.52 -8.25 -4.75
N ALA A 46 -5.46 -7.54 -5.08
CA ALA A 46 -4.97 -6.49 -4.20
C ALA A 46 -5.42 -5.11 -4.70
N VAL A 47 -5.87 -4.26 -3.77
CA VAL A 47 -6.11 -2.86 -4.06
C VAL A 47 -5.12 -2.08 -3.23
N VAL A 48 -4.37 -1.20 -3.87
CA VAL A 48 -3.16 -0.64 -3.29
C VAL A 48 -3.16 0.88 -3.28
N SER A 49 -2.82 1.45 -2.13
CA SER A 49 -2.50 2.87 -2.02
C SER A 49 -1.02 3.00 -1.76
N VAL A 50 -0.37 3.92 -2.47
CA VAL A 50 1.07 4.13 -2.35
C VAL A 50 1.33 5.52 -1.82
N LYS A 51 2.19 5.61 -0.80
CA LYS A 51 2.53 6.90 -0.23
C LYS A 51 4.03 7.03 -0.01
N TYR A 52 4.51 8.25 -0.16
CA TYR A 52 5.89 8.59 0.13
C TYR A 52 5.98 9.20 1.52
N THR A 53 7.04 8.94 2.24
CA THR A 53 7.31 9.60 3.50
C THR A 53 8.82 9.77 3.64
N GLU A 54 9.25 10.75 4.44
CA GLU A 54 10.68 10.96 4.64
C GLU A 54 11.32 9.70 5.20
N TYR A 55 10.71 9.12 6.22
CA TYR A 55 11.15 7.81 6.67
C TYR A 55 9.95 7.12 7.29
N ILE A 56 10.01 5.79 7.30
CA ILE A 56 8.89 4.98 7.76
C ILE A 56 9.12 4.66 9.23
N ARG A 57 8.12 4.97 10.06
CA ARG A 57 8.22 4.69 11.48
C ARG A 57 8.33 3.21 11.74
N ALA A 58 8.99 2.84 12.83
CA ALA A 58 9.20 1.43 13.12
C ALA A 58 7.92 0.74 13.61
N LEU A 59 7.13 1.43 14.42
CA LEU A 59 5.99 0.78 15.05
C LEU A 59 4.73 0.88 14.21
N LEU A 60 3.97 -0.21 14.19
CA LEU A 60 2.71 -0.23 13.44
C LEU A 60 1.73 0.83 13.95
N ALA A 61 1.73 1.07 15.26
CA ALA A 61 0.83 2.08 15.82
C ALA A 61 1.13 3.47 15.27
N ASP A 62 2.41 3.79 15.09
CA ASP A 62 2.79 5.08 14.53
C ASP A 62 2.39 5.17 13.07
N ILE A 63 2.57 4.09 12.32
CA ILE A 63 2.17 4.04 10.92
C ILE A 63 0.66 4.21 10.81
N ALA A 64 -0.09 3.56 11.67
CA ALA A 64 -1.55 3.66 11.65
C ALA A 64 -2.00 5.10 11.90
N ARG A 65 -1.29 5.81 12.77
CA ARG A 65 -1.62 7.19 13.05
C ARG A 65 -1.22 8.10 11.90
N ASP A 66 -0.01 7.92 11.38
CA ASP A 66 0.52 8.80 10.35
C ASP A 66 -0.25 8.69 9.03
N PHE A 67 -0.81 7.53 8.75
CA PHE A 67 -1.52 7.29 7.49
C PHE A 67 -2.99 6.96 7.72
N ASP A 68 -3.56 7.57 8.76
CA ASP A 68 -4.94 7.29 9.15
C ASP A 68 -5.94 7.52 8.02
N ASP A 69 -5.76 8.60 7.24
CA ASP A 69 -6.69 8.89 6.15
C ASP A 69 -6.66 7.82 5.09
N GLU A 70 -5.48 7.40 4.68
CA GLU A 70 -5.35 6.37 3.65
C GLU A 70 -5.90 5.04 4.14
N ILE A 71 -5.61 4.72 5.39
CA ILE A 71 -6.09 3.48 5.97
C ILE A 71 -7.60 3.49 6.05
N ARG A 72 -8.18 4.63 6.42
CA ARG A 72 -9.62 4.74 6.52
C ARG A 72 -10.29 4.58 5.16
N ARG A 73 -9.69 5.15 4.09
CA ARG A 73 -10.23 4.97 2.75
C ARG A 73 -10.19 3.51 2.33
N LEU A 74 -9.09 2.84 2.60
CA LEU A 74 -8.98 1.42 2.27
C LEU A 74 -9.98 0.60 3.07
N ARG A 75 -10.22 0.97 4.32
CA ARG A 75 -11.19 0.25 5.14
C ARG A 75 -12.63 0.46 4.69
N SER A 76 -12.88 1.52 3.91
CA SER A 76 -14.23 1.74 3.40
C SER A 76 -14.55 0.79 2.25
N ILE A 77 -13.54 0.12 1.69
CA ILE A 77 -13.76 -0.88 0.66
C ILE A 77 -14.23 -2.16 1.33
N THR A 78 -15.16 -2.85 0.69
CA THR A 78 -15.66 -4.09 1.27
C THR A 78 -14.53 -5.06 1.55
N GLN A 79 -14.48 -5.54 2.79
CA GLN A 79 -13.41 -6.43 3.21
C GLN A 79 -13.90 -7.85 3.09
N ASP A 80 -13.34 -8.62 2.21
CA ASP A 80 -13.67 -10.04 2.18
C ASP A 80 -12.41 -10.82 1.75
N ALA A 81 -12.51 -12.11 1.74
CA ALA A 81 -11.36 -12.97 1.49
C ALA A 81 -10.80 -12.81 0.08
N ALA A 82 -11.59 -12.27 -0.83
CA ALA A 82 -11.15 -12.10 -2.21
C ALA A 82 -10.38 -10.82 -2.43
N LEU A 83 -10.32 -9.93 -1.43
CA LEU A 83 -9.66 -8.66 -1.56
C LEU A 83 -8.58 -8.46 -0.52
N SER A 84 -7.45 -7.94 -0.92
CA SER A 84 -6.38 -7.56 -0.01
C SER A 84 -6.19 -6.05 -0.16
N CYS A 85 -6.58 -5.29 0.84
CA CYS A 85 -6.39 -3.84 0.81
C CYS A 85 -5.01 -3.55 1.38
N GLU A 86 -4.16 -2.85 0.62
CA GLU A 86 -2.76 -2.71 0.99
C GLU A 86 -2.31 -1.27 0.95
N LEU A 87 -1.49 -0.91 1.91
CA LEU A 87 -0.83 0.38 1.98
C LEU A 87 0.67 0.13 1.77
N TRP A 88 1.23 0.74 0.74
CA TRP A 88 2.65 0.60 0.43
C TRP A 88 3.33 1.93 0.70
N LEU A 89 4.40 1.91 1.48
CA LEU A 89 5.12 3.11 1.87
C LEU A 89 6.52 3.08 1.31
N ARG A 90 6.95 4.20 0.75
CA ARG A 90 8.30 4.35 0.26
C ARG A 90 8.96 5.49 0.98
N SER A 91 10.15 5.24 1.52
CA SER A 91 10.88 6.28 2.23
C SER A 91 11.73 7.10 1.27
N ARG A 92 12.29 8.18 1.80
CA ARG A 92 13.17 9.04 1.04
C ARG A 92 14.33 8.30 0.40
N TYR A 93 14.83 7.28 1.07
CA TYR A 93 15.99 6.55 0.57
C TYR A 93 15.63 5.28 -0.18
N GLY A 94 14.39 5.14 -0.56
CA GLY A 94 14.00 4.02 -1.41
C GLY A 94 13.66 2.75 -0.65
N THR A 95 13.51 2.83 0.66
CA THR A 95 13.07 1.68 1.43
C THR A 95 11.57 1.53 1.26
N TRP A 96 11.13 0.31 1.03
CA TRP A 96 9.71 0.00 0.89
C TRP A 96 9.25 -0.84 2.05
N ARG A 97 8.05 -0.54 2.54
CA ARG A 97 7.36 -1.43 3.48
C ARG A 97 5.91 -1.54 3.03
N PHE A 98 5.35 -2.71 3.20
CA PHE A 98 4.03 -3.04 2.68
C PHE A 98 3.15 -3.53 3.81
N PHE A 99 1.89 -3.10 3.83
CA PHE A 99 0.99 -3.46 4.91
C PHE A 99 -0.36 -3.86 4.34
N ARG A 100 -0.94 -4.93 4.89
CA ARG A 100 -2.32 -5.27 4.59
C ARG A 100 -3.18 -4.59 5.63
N VAL A 101 -4.21 -3.89 5.18
CA VAL A 101 -5.10 -3.15 6.06
C VAL A 101 -6.30 -4.03 6.36
N MET A 102 -6.38 -4.48 7.61
CA MET A 102 -7.49 -5.30 8.07
C MET A 102 -8.50 -4.38 8.75
N PRO A 103 -9.72 -4.86 9.03
CA PRO A 103 -10.73 -4.00 9.64
C PRO A 103 -10.28 -3.36 10.94
N ASP A 104 -9.44 -4.06 11.71
CA ASP A 104 -9.03 -3.54 13.02
C ASP A 104 -7.52 -3.61 13.25
N ALA A 105 -6.72 -3.83 12.23
CA ALA A 105 -5.29 -3.99 12.43
C ALA A 105 -4.54 -3.77 11.13
N LEU A 106 -3.23 -3.61 11.24
CA LEU A 106 -2.33 -3.62 10.10
C LEU A 106 -1.44 -4.85 10.22
N ILE A 107 -1.18 -5.50 9.11
CA ILE A 107 -0.28 -6.64 9.08
C ILE A 107 0.81 -6.33 8.08
N GLU A 108 2.06 -6.37 8.50
CA GLU A 108 3.15 -6.12 7.56
C GLU A 108 3.34 -7.33 6.65
N ILE A 109 3.47 -7.06 5.35
CA ILE A 109 3.63 -8.11 4.35
C ILE A 109 4.87 -7.83 3.53
N GLY A 110 5.29 -8.79 2.76
CA GLY A 110 6.43 -8.63 1.87
C GLY A 110 6.00 -8.18 0.50
N ARG A 111 6.98 -8.07 -0.41
CA ARG A 111 6.70 -7.65 -1.79
C ARG A 111 5.77 -8.63 -2.50
N ASP A 112 5.76 -9.88 -2.05
CA ASP A 112 4.93 -10.90 -2.65
C ASP A 112 3.51 -10.91 -2.08
N GLY A 113 3.22 -10.02 -1.15
CA GLY A 113 1.89 -9.95 -0.56
C GLY A 113 1.66 -10.89 0.60
N GLN A 114 2.66 -11.69 0.96
CA GLN A 114 2.51 -12.64 2.04
C GLN A 114 2.94 -12.03 3.36
N PRO A 115 2.32 -12.39 4.48
CA PRO A 115 2.76 -11.87 5.77
C PRO A 115 4.24 -12.16 5.98
N LEU A 116 4.94 -11.20 6.57
CA LEU A 116 6.34 -11.44 6.89
C LEU A 116 6.39 -12.54 7.92
N ALA A 117 7.37 -13.40 7.79
CA ALA A 117 7.55 -14.50 8.67
C ALA A 117 7.64 -14.00 10.04
N GLY A 118 6.95 -14.51 10.81
CA GLY A 118 6.88 -14.03 12.02
C GLY A 118 7.97 -14.07 12.70
N LYS A 119 8.48 -13.83 13.05
CA LYS A 119 9.39 -13.87 13.71
C LYS A 119 9.00 -14.48 14.65
N GLY A 120 8.61 -14.97 14.68
CA GLY A 120 8.23 -15.79 15.61
C GLY A 120 7.63 -15.84 16.10
#